data_c2ffb65a327947b093fe7f6358a60254
#
_entry.id   c2ffb65a327947b093fe7f6358a60254
#
_cell.length_a   1.000
_cell.length_b   1.000
_cell.length_c   1.000
_cell.angle_alpha   90.00
_cell.angle_beta   90.00
_cell.angle_gamma   90.00
#
_symmetry.space_group_name_H-M   'P 1'
#
loop_
_entity.id
_entity.type
_entity.pdbx_description
1 polymer ?
#
loop_
_entity_poly.entity_id
_entity_poly.type
_entity_poly.pdbx_seq_one_letter_code
_entity_poly.pdbx_strand_id
1 'polypeptide(L)'
;ACDEAMFLAKLSDKIIHIHRRDRFRAQKALANRVLNNPHIQVRFNTVLERIHGIKNPMGIEKVHKVTLKQLDTGKVYDEEVAAVFVFIGSDPNTGFIEGVGKDENGYIITDQRMQTKVPGLFCAGDSRATPFRQIVVAAGEGAIAAHSASQYIDELLGQAY
;
A
#
# COMPACT_ATOMS: atom_id res chain seq x y z
N ALA A 1 0.42 8.40 3.53
CA ALA A 1 -0.78 9.04 4.15
C ALA A 1 -0.75 10.57 4.12
N CYS A 2 0.33 11.23 4.60
CA CYS A 2 0.36 12.71 4.61
C CYS A 2 0.41 13.32 3.20
N ASP A 3 1.19 12.76 2.28
CA ASP A 3 1.27 13.21 0.88
C ASP A 3 -0.06 13.03 0.18
N GLU A 4 -0.69 11.88 0.37
CA GLU A 4 -2.00 11.57 -0.20
C GLU A 4 -3.08 12.49 0.36
N ALA A 5 -3.05 12.80 1.66
CA ALA A 5 -3.98 13.76 2.26
C ALA A 5 -3.81 15.16 1.63
N MET A 6 -2.57 15.61 1.40
CA MET A 6 -2.29 16.87 0.71
C MET A 6 -2.74 16.85 -0.76
N PHE A 7 -2.66 15.70 -1.44
CA PHE A 7 -3.18 15.55 -2.78
C PHE A 7 -4.71 15.61 -2.80
N LEU A 8 -5.37 14.85 -1.91
CA LEU A 8 -6.84 14.81 -1.82
C LEU A 8 -7.43 16.18 -1.43
N ALA A 9 -6.72 16.99 -0.65
CA ALA A 9 -7.13 18.35 -0.30
C ALA A 9 -7.17 19.33 -1.49
N LYS A 10 -6.65 18.94 -2.66
CA LYS A 10 -6.84 19.68 -3.92
C LYS A 10 -8.14 19.32 -4.63
N LEU A 11 -8.75 18.20 -4.25
CA LEU A 11 -9.94 17.64 -4.89
C LEU A 11 -11.20 17.78 -4.02
N SER A 12 -11.03 18.02 -2.73
CA SER A 12 -12.13 18.14 -1.75
C SER A 12 -11.79 19.14 -0.66
N ASP A 13 -12.78 19.91 -0.27
CA ASP A 13 -12.66 20.90 0.83
C ASP A 13 -12.80 20.26 2.23
N LYS A 14 -13.14 18.99 2.30
CA LYS A 14 -13.30 18.27 3.57
C LYS A 14 -12.57 16.93 3.52
N ILE A 15 -11.38 16.90 4.11
CA ILE A 15 -10.58 15.68 4.33
C ILE A 15 -10.51 15.42 5.83
N ILE A 16 -10.84 14.20 6.24
CA ILE A 16 -10.63 13.73 7.61
C ILE A 16 -9.46 12.78 7.59
N HIS A 17 -8.33 13.21 8.14
CA HIS A 17 -7.13 12.38 8.23
C HIS A 17 -7.04 11.76 9.62
N ILE A 18 -7.34 10.47 9.74
CA ILE A 18 -7.23 9.74 11.00
C ILE A 18 -5.84 9.11 11.16
N HIS A 19 -5.33 9.11 12.39
CA HIS A 19 -4.06 8.50 12.73
C HIS A 19 -4.13 7.83 14.10
N ARG A 20 -3.66 6.57 14.21
CA ARG A 20 -3.76 5.75 15.44
C ARG A 20 -2.89 6.24 16.61
N ARG A 21 -1.92 7.12 16.36
CA ARG A 21 -1.02 7.68 17.37
C ARG A 21 -1.34 9.15 17.62
N ASP A 22 -0.72 9.72 18.64
CA ASP A 22 -0.79 11.12 19.02
C ASP A 22 -0.05 12.09 18.09
N ARG A 23 0.74 11.55 17.13
CA ARG A 23 1.56 12.33 16.19
C ARG A 23 1.85 11.55 14.92
N PHE A 24 2.15 12.28 13.84
CA PHE A 24 2.62 11.70 12.59
C PHE A 24 4.05 11.13 12.70
N ARG A 25 4.32 10.09 11.93
CA ARG A 25 5.69 9.58 11.68
C ARG A 25 6.37 10.28 10.50
N ALA A 26 5.61 11.04 9.71
CA ALA A 26 6.10 11.76 8.55
C ALA A 26 7.17 12.78 8.92
N GLN A 27 7.94 13.21 7.94
CA GLN A 27 8.88 14.32 8.09
C GLN A 27 8.16 15.57 8.61
N LYS A 28 8.81 16.31 9.52
CA LYS A 28 8.21 17.44 10.22
C LYS A 28 7.63 18.51 9.28
N ALA A 29 8.31 18.78 8.17
CA ALA A 29 7.84 19.74 7.17
C ALA A 29 6.52 19.30 6.53
N LEU A 30 6.38 18.01 6.17
CA LEU A 30 5.17 17.45 5.59
C LEU A 30 4.03 17.39 6.63
N ALA A 31 4.33 16.95 7.86
CA ALA A 31 3.37 16.94 8.96
C ALA A 31 2.78 18.35 9.22
N ASN A 32 3.64 19.37 9.25
CA ASN A 32 3.19 20.76 9.43
C ASN A 32 2.31 21.25 8.27
N ARG A 33 2.60 20.86 7.04
CA ARG A 33 1.74 21.21 5.88
C ARG A 33 0.35 20.61 6.02
N VAL A 34 0.24 19.36 6.47
CA VAL A 34 -1.06 18.70 6.73
C VAL A 34 -1.81 19.41 7.85
N LEU A 35 -1.13 19.69 8.98
CA LEU A 35 -1.74 20.32 10.16
C LEU A 35 -2.23 21.74 9.89
N ASN A 36 -1.56 22.48 8.99
CA ASN A 36 -1.92 23.85 8.64
C ASN A 36 -2.85 23.96 7.42
N ASN A 37 -3.28 22.85 6.83
CA ASN A 37 -4.17 22.87 5.67
C ASN A 37 -5.63 23.02 6.12
N PRO A 38 -6.35 24.08 5.71
CA PRO A 38 -7.73 24.33 6.17
C PRO A 38 -8.74 23.27 5.70
N HIS A 39 -8.42 22.50 4.66
CA HIS A 39 -9.28 21.45 4.14
C HIS A 39 -9.05 20.09 4.82
N ILE A 40 -8.03 19.98 5.71
CA ILE A 40 -7.67 18.71 6.38
C ILE A 40 -7.94 18.81 7.88
N GLN A 41 -8.92 18.05 8.35
CA GLN A 41 -9.14 17.82 9.77
C GLN A 41 -8.36 16.59 10.22
N VAL A 42 -7.33 16.77 11.05
CA VAL A 42 -6.56 15.66 11.61
C VAL A 42 -7.22 15.17 12.90
N ARG A 43 -7.40 13.86 13.02
CA ARG A 43 -7.86 13.18 14.23
C ARG A 43 -6.81 12.15 14.66
N PHE A 44 -6.02 12.52 15.65
CA PHE A 44 -5.06 11.63 16.29
C PHE A 44 -5.76 10.62 17.22
N ASN A 45 -5.03 9.61 17.66
CA ASN A 45 -5.52 8.52 18.53
C ASN A 45 -6.83 7.90 18.02
N THR A 46 -7.03 7.88 16.69
CA THR A 46 -8.28 7.46 16.08
C THR A 46 -8.02 6.32 15.09
N VAL A 47 -8.87 5.31 15.13
CA VAL A 47 -8.87 4.18 14.19
C VAL A 47 -10.22 4.03 13.52
N LEU A 48 -10.19 3.45 12.32
CA LEU A 48 -11.37 3.04 11.58
C LEU A 48 -11.80 1.65 12.07
N GLU A 49 -13.03 1.51 12.56
CA GLU A 49 -13.59 0.22 12.95
C GLU A 49 -14.45 -0.40 11.85
N ARG A 50 -15.23 0.42 11.15
CA ARG A 50 -16.15 -0.08 10.12
C ARG A 50 -16.40 0.94 9.02
N ILE A 51 -16.54 0.43 7.80
CA ILE A 51 -17.03 1.18 6.64
C ILE A 51 -18.45 0.70 6.35
N HIS A 52 -19.38 1.64 6.16
CA HIS A 52 -20.76 1.34 5.84
C HIS A 52 -21.09 1.81 4.43
N GLY A 53 -21.69 0.92 3.65
CA GLY A 53 -22.21 1.20 2.32
C GLY A 53 -23.72 1.35 2.32
N ILE A 54 -24.24 2.04 1.32
CA ILE A 54 -25.64 2.02 0.93
C ILE A 54 -25.75 1.66 -0.55
N LYS A 55 -26.80 0.90 -0.90
CA LYS A 55 -27.12 0.61 -2.29
C LYS A 55 -27.97 1.73 -2.86
N ASN A 56 -27.56 2.23 -4.03
CA ASN A 56 -28.39 3.17 -4.79
C ASN A 56 -29.54 2.40 -5.51
N PRO A 57 -30.51 3.11 -6.14
CA PRO A 57 -31.61 2.47 -6.85
C PRO A 57 -31.17 1.52 -7.98
N MET A 58 -29.95 1.68 -8.52
CA MET A 58 -29.37 0.81 -9.54
C MET A 58 -28.61 -0.39 -8.94
N GLY A 59 -28.67 -0.60 -7.62
CA GLY A 59 -27.99 -1.70 -6.92
C GLY A 59 -26.49 -1.51 -6.70
N ILE A 60 -25.91 -0.34 -7.07
CA ILE A 60 -24.50 -0.04 -6.87
C ILE A 60 -24.28 0.39 -5.41
N GLU A 61 -23.36 -0.29 -4.74
CA GLU A 61 -22.98 0.02 -3.36
C GLU A 61 -21.99 1.18 -3.32
N LYS A 62 -22.26 2.17 -2.49
CA LYS A 62 -21.39 3.34 -2.25
C LYS A 62 -21.11 3.50 -0.77
N VAL A 63 -19.91 3.95 -0.44
CA VAL A 63 -19.59 4.38 0.92
C VAL A 63 -20.53 5.52 1.33
N HIS A 64 -21.04 5.44 2.55
CA HIS A 64 -21.94 6.44 3.12
C HIS A 64 -21.42 7.01 4.43
N LYS A 65 -20.91 6.15 5.31
CA LYS A 65 -20.35 6.56 6.60
C LYS A 65 -19.31 5.57 7.08
N VAL A 66 -18.54 6.01 8.07
CA VAL A 66 -17.59 5.18 8.79
C VAL A 66 -17.85 5.20 10.28
N THR A 67 -17.57 4.10 10.97
CA THR A 67 -17.49 4.08 12.43
C THR A 67 -16.04 4.23 12.84
N LEU A 68 -15.77 5.25 13.64
CA LEU A 68 -14.45 5.60 14.18
C LEU A 68 -14.41 5.35 15.68
N LYS A 69 -13.23 4.94 16.17
CA LYS A 69 -12.96 4.82 17.61
C LYS A 69 -11.79 5.68 18.00
N GLN A 70 -11.99 6.49 19.00
CA GLN A 70 -10.96 7.27 19.65
C GLN A 70 -10.30 6.43 20.74
N LEU A 71 -8.99 6.22 20.63
CA LEU A 71 -8.26 5.22 21.43
C LEU A 71 -7.99 5.69 22.87
N ASP A 72 -7.86 6.97 23.09
CA ASP A 72 -7.60 7.58 24.40
C ASP A 72 -8.85 7.65 25.30
N THR A 73 -10.04 7.84 24.70
CA THR A 73 -11.31 7.95 25.43
C THR A 73 -12.17 6.69 25.32
N GLY A 74 -11.87 5.80 24.38
CA GLY A 74 -12.70 4.65 24.03
C GLY A 74 -14.01 5.03 23.30
N LYS A 75 -14.22 6.31 22.99
CA LYS A 75 -15.43 6.79 22.33
C LYS A 75 -15.54 6.25 20.91
N VAL A 76 -16.70 5.65 20.60
CA VAL A 76 -17.06 5.19 19.26
C VAL A 76 -18.14 6.12 18.69
N TYR A 77 -17.98 6.51 17.42
CA TYR A 77 -18.93 7.41 16.76
C TYR A 77 -18.90 7.22 15.24
N ASP A 78 -20.01 7.59 14.60
CA ASP A 78 -20.13 7.56 13.16
C ASP A 78 -19.77 8.91 12.53
N GLU A 79 -19.19 8.88 11.34
CA GLU A 79 -18.89 10.06 10.53
C GLU A 79 -19.34 9.80 9.08
N GLU A 80 -20.09 10.74 8.50
CA GLU A 80 -20.53 10.66 7.11
C GLU A 80 -19.36 11.00 6.18
N VAL A 81 -19.10 10.11 5.21
CA VAL A 81 -18.03 10.25 4.23
C VAL A 81 -18.46 9.69 2.87
N ALA A 82 -17.97 10.28 1.79
CA ALA A 82 -18.23 9.83 0.44
C ALA A 82 -17.22 8.78 -0.06
N ALA A 83 -16.03 8.75 0.55
CA ALA A 83 -14.96 7.82 0.20
C ALA A 83 -14.03 7.57 1.39
N VAL A 84 -13.34 6.43 1.36
CA VAL A 84 -12.29 6.06 2.33
C VAL A 84 -11.04 5.65 1.57
N PHE A 85 -9.93 6.26 1.94
CA PHE A 85 -8.61 5.96 1.39
C PHE A 85 -7.73 5.35 2.49
N VAL A 86 -7.22 4.15 2.26
CA VAL A 86 -6.44 3.40 3.24
C VAL A 86 -4.95 3.47 2.88
N PHE A 87 -4.19 4.27 3.64
CA PHE A 87 -2.75 4.47 3.45
C PHE A 87 -1.99 4.15 4.76
N ILE A 88 -2.05 2.91 5.18
CA ILE A 88 -1.46 2.44 6.46
C ILE A 88 -0.16 1.67 6.29
N GLY A 89 0.35 1.55 5.07
CA GLY A 89 1.47 0.71 4.66
C GLY A 89 0.99 -0.53 3.93
N SER A 90 1.93 -1.34 3.53
CA SER A 90 1.68 -2.63 2.85
C SER A 90 2.57 -3.70 3.45
N ASP A 91 2.03 -4.88 3.59
CA ASP A 91 2.77 -6.10 3.90
C ASP A 91 2.80 -6.97 2.64
N PRO A 92 3.95 -7.53 2.25
CA PRO A 92 4.04 -8.38 1.08
C PRO A 92 3.30 -9.70 1.32
N ASN A 93 2.45 -10.08 0.38
CA ASN A 93 1.76 -11.37 0.45
C ASN A 93 2.68 -12.51 -0.04
N THR A 94 3.73 -12.79 0.71
CA THR A 94 4.79 -13.77 0.39
C THR A 94 4.84 -14.94 1.38
N GLY A 95 3.86 -15.01 2.30
CA GLY A 95 3.82 -16.03 3.36
C GLY A 95 3.68 -17.46 2.84
N PHE A 96 3.12 -17.65 1.64
CA PHE A 96 2.90 -18.96 1.03
C PHE A 96 4.18 -19.56 0.39
N ILE A 97 5.25 -18.78 0.23
CA ILE A 97 6.53 -19.25 -0.33
C ILE A 97 7.56 -19.42 0.77
N GLU A 98 8.08 -20.63 0.91
CA GLU A 98 9.17 -20.97 1.82
C GLU A 98 10.49 -21.16 1.05
N GLY A 99 11.60 -21.16 1.78
CA GLY A 99 12.93 -21.43 1.19
C GLY A 99 13.56 -20.29 0.40
N VAL A 100 12.82 -19.22 0.08
CA VAL A 100 13.38 -18.02 -0.58
C VAL A 100 14.01 -17.06 0.42
N GLY A 101 14.98 -16.25 -0.03
CA GLY A 101 15.49 -15.12 0.75
C GLY A 101 14.45 -14.02 0.85
N LYS A 102 14.21 -13.53 2.07
CA LYS A 102 13.35 -12.37 2.32
C LYS A 102 14.11 -11.32 3.11
N ASP A 103 13.78 -10.05 2.90
CA ASP A 103 14.28 -8.96 3.72
C ASP A 103 13.57 -8.91 5.08
N GLU A 104 13.96 -7.96 5.94
CA GLU A 104 13.37 -7.75 7.28
C GLU A 104 11.86 -7.43 7.27
N ASN A 105 11.33 -6.98 6.12
CA ASN A 105 9.93 -6.64 5.93
C ASN A 105 9.14 -7.75 5.22
N GLY A 106 9.78 -8.89 4.89
CA GLY A 106 9.16 -10.04 4.25
C GLY A 106 9.13 -10.00 2.73
N TYR A 107 9.74 -9.00 2.07
CA TYR A 107 9.84 -8.94 0.62
C TYR A 107 10.91 -9.91 0.08
N ILE A 108 10.64 -10.55 -1.06
CA ILE A 108 11.55 -11.53 -1.67
C ILE A 108 12.77 -10.82 -2.24
N ILE A 109 13.96 -11.29 -1.87
CA ILE A 109 15.24 -10.81 -2.38
C ILE A 109 15.56 -11.51 -3.69
N THR A 110 15.92 -10.74 -4.73
CA THR A 110 16.37 -11.23 -6.03
C THR A 110 17.65 -10.52 -6.46
N ASP A 111 18.32 -11.09 -7.45
CA ASP A 111 19.35 -10.39 -8.21
C ASP A 111 18.75 -9.43 -9.27
N GLN A 112 19.60 -8.86 -10.13
CA GLN A 112 19.19 -7.96 -11.22
C GLN A 112 18.43 -8.68 -12.34
N ARG A 113 18.54 -9.99 -12.45
CA ARG A 113 17.81 -10.85 -13.39
C ARG A 113 16.49 -11.33 -12.84
N MET A 114 16.05 -10.77 -11.71
CA MET A 114 14.83 -11.17 -10.97
C MET A 114 14.87 -12.61 -10.45
N GLN A 115 16.04 -13.25 -10.40
CA GLN A 115 16.22 -14.62 -9.93
C GLN A 115 16.34 -14.61 -8.39
N THR A 116 15.62 -15.52 -7.73
CA THR A 116 15.77 -15.78 -6.31
C THR A 116 16.97 -16.71 -6.05
N LYS A 117 17.30 -16.94 -4.79
CA LYS A 117 18.31 -17.96 -4.43
C LYS A 117 17.87 -19.40 -4.74
N VAL A 118 16.60 -19.62 -5.07
CA VAL A 118 16.06 -20.92 -5.46
C VAL A 118 16.14 -21.02 -6.99
N PRO A 119 16.92 -21.97 -7.55
CA PRO A 119 17.05 -22.12 -9.00
C PRO A 119 15.69 -22.30 -9.68
N GLY A 120 15.46 -21.59 -10.79
CA GLY A 120 14.21 -21.64 -11.55
C GLY A 120 13.04 -20.86 -10.94
N LEU A 121 13.23 -20.19 -9.80
CA LEU A 121 12.23 -19.33 -9.18
C LEU A 121 12.60 -17.86 -9.33
N PHE A 122 11.72 -17.09 -9.94
CA PHE A 122 11.87 -15.65 -10.18
C PHE A 122 10.80 -14.88 -9.42
N CYS A 123 11.09 -13.64 -9.04
CA CYS A 123 10.15 -12.74 -8.41
C CYS A 123 10.27 -11.33 -9.00
N ALA A 124 9.12 -10.70 -9.28
CA ALA A 124 9.05 -9.35 -9.85
C ALA A 124 7.90 -8.57 -9.18
N GLY A 125 7.95 -7.24 -9.30
CA GLY A 125 6.91 -6.34 -8.83
C GLY A 125 6.86 -6.17 -7.31
N ASP A 126 5.67 -5.87 -6.79
CA ASP A 126 5.48 -5.40 -5.42
C ASP A 126 5.81 -6.43 -4.32
N SER A 127 5.92 -7.71 -4.66
CA SER A 127 6.35 -8.77 -3.74
C SER A 127 7.87 -8.85 -3.56
N ARG A 128 8.64 -8.17 -4.43
CA ARG A 128 10.09 -8.11 -4.40
C ARG A 128 10.62 -7.00 -3.49
N ALA A 129 11.82 -7.18 -2.96
CA ALA A 129 12.58 -6.14 -2.27
C ALA A 129 13.04 -5.07 -3.28
N THR A 130 12.12 -4.16 -3.63
CA THR A 130 12.36 -3.04 -4.56
C THR A 130 12.22 -1.70 -3.82
N PRO A 131 13.03 -0.68 -4.16
CA PRO A 131 12.95 0.63 -3.51
C PRO A 131 11.70 1.42 -3.89
N PHE A 132 11.06 1.08 -5.02
CA PHE A 132 9.95 1.87 -5.55
C PHE A 132 8.87 0.96 -6.16
N ARG A 133 7.66 1.00 -5.57
CA ARG A 133 6.51 0.17 -5.96
C ARG A 133 5.54 0.97 -6.79
N GLN A 134 5.60 0.75 -8.11
CA GLN A 134 4.73 1.37 -9.11
C GLN A 134 4.46 0.38 -10.25
N ILE A 135 3.33 0.52 -10.92
CA ILE A 135 2.93 -0.36 -12.03
C ILE A 135 4.00 -0.45 -13.11
N VAL A 136 4.62 0.67 -13.48
CA VAL A 136 5.68 0.69 -14.51
C VAL A 136 6.93 -0.09 -14.07
N VAL A 137 7.29 -0.05 -12.78
CA VAL A 137 8.41 -0.83 -12.22
C VAL A 137 8.06 -2.31 -12.25
N ALA A 138 6.87 -2.68 -11.77
CA ALA A 138 6.40 -4.06 -11.78
C ALA A 138 6.35 -4.65 -13.18
N ALA A 139 5.90 -3.89 -14.18
CA ALA A 139 5.88 -4.30 -15.58
C ALA A 139 7.30 -4.50 -16.14
N GLY A 140 8.23 -3.57 -15.87
CA GLY A 140 9.63 -3.70 -16.29
C GLY A 140 10.33 -4.88 -15.64
N GLU A 141 10.17 -5.08 -14.35
CA GLU A 141 10.71 -6.25 -13.64
C GLU A 141 10.11 -7.55 -14.14
N GLY A 142 8.80 -7.57 -14.47
CA GLY A 142 8.13 -8.71 -15.08
C GLY A 142 8.73 -9.10 -16.44
N ALA A 143 9.05 -8.12 -17.27
CA ALA A 143 9.72 -8.36 -18.56
C ALA A 143 11.12 -8.96 -18.37
N ILE A 144 11.90 -8.43 -17.41
CA ILE A 144 13.23 -8.96 -17.06
C ILE A 144 13.09 -10.40 -16.53
N ALA A 145 12.15 -10.67 -15.64
CA ALA A 145 11.92 -11.99 -15.08
C ALA A 145 11.57 -13.01 -16.15
N ALA A 146 10.67 -12.66 -17.08
CA ALA A 146 10.26 -13.52 -18.18
C ALA A 146 11.45 -13.85 -19.12
N HIS A 147 12.24 -12.84 -19.47
CA HIS A 147 13.45 -13.04 -20.29
C HIS A 147 14.47 -13.95 -19.59
N SER A 148 14.72 -13.69 -18.30
CA SER A 148 15.65 -14.49 -17.51
C SER A 148 15.19 -15.93 -17.32
N ALA A 149 13.88 -16.14 -17.16
CA ALA A 149 13.30 -17.49 -17.08
C ALA A 149 13.45 -18.25 -18.41
N SER A 150 13.26 -17.57 -19.54
CA SER A 150 13.51 -18.17 -20.86
C SER A 150 14.97 -18.62 -21.00
N GLN A 151 15.93 -17.73 -20.67
CA GLN A 151 17.35 -18.08 -20.70
C GLN A 151 17.70 -19.28 -19.80
N TYR A 152 17.12 -19.30 -18.59
CA TYR A 152 17.31 -20.41 -17.66
C TYR A 152 16.81 -21.74 -18.23
N ILE A 153 15.68 -21.74 -18.94
CA ILE A 153 15.14 -22.93 -19.61
C ILE A 153 16.07 -23.37 -20.76
N ASP A 154 16.56 -22.42 -21.59
CA ASP A 154 17.47 -22.71 -22.69
C ASP A 154 18.78 -23.31 -22.17
N GLU A 155 19.31 -22.80 -21.06
CA GLU A 155 20.50 -23.38 -20.40
C GLU A 155 20.25 -24.83 -19.94
N LEU A 156 19.08 -25.10 -19.32
CA LEU A 156 18.72 -26.46 -18.87
C LEU A 156 18.57 -27.46 -20.03
N LEU A 157 18.08 -26.97 -21.18
CA LEU A 157 17.88 -27.80 -22.37
C LEU A 157 19.16 -27.94 -23.22
N GLY A 158 20.26 -27.26 -22.84
CA GLY A 158 21.50 -27.23 -23.64
C GLY A 158 21.34 -26.47 -24.97
N GLN A 159 20.40 -25.54 -25.03
CA GLN A 159 20.06 -24.70 -26.20
C GLN A 159 20.57 -23.26 -26.08
N ALA A 160 21.29 -22.95 -25.00
CA ALA A 160 21.86 -21.61 -24.79
C ALA A 160 22.89 -21.29 -25.87
N TYR A 161 22.81 -20.07 -26.45
CA TYR A 161 23.74 -19.54 -27.45
C TYR A 161 24.96 -18.91 -26.78
#